data_7985fa8b3a5981bf002100a6769fe454
#
_entry.id   7985fa8b3a5981bf002100a6769fe454
#
_cell.length_a   1.000
_cell.length_b   1.000
_cell.length_c   1.000
_cell.angle_alpha   90.00
_cell.angle_beta   90.00
_cell.angle_gamma   90.00
#
_symmetry.space_group_name_H-M   'P 1'
#
loop_
_entity.id
_entity.type
_entity.pdbx_description
1 polymer ?
#
loop_
_entity_poly.entity_id
_entity_poly.type
_entity_poly.pdbx_seq_one_letter_code
_entity_poly.pdbx_strand_id
1 'polypeptide(L)'
;MVTRRELPDGDAPELIPYRTMKAQHSHLGGGVFVAEGDKVVHRLIDSRLGLRSVLAPPAEADGLEARLRAAGRTADLFVAPRAGLEGVTGFPIYQGILALGAVPGPGAGGDLLLGPGPALLTAMDGLTSGENVGAVIRNASAFGAHGLISGPTSAHPY
;
A
#
# COMPACT_ATOMS: atom_id res chain seq x y z
N MET A 1 12.13 12.81 -6.12
CA MET A 1 11.97 14.13 -5.45
C MET A 1 10.84 14.02 -4.43
N VAL A 2 11.06 14.48 -3.19
CA VAL A 2 10.04 14.47 -2.13
C VAL A 2 9.51 15.89 -1.99
N THR A 3 8.19 16.04 -2.06
CA THR A 3 7.50 17.32 -1.85
C THR A 3 6.74 17.25 -0.53
N ARG A 4 7.18 18.02 0.46
CA ARG A 4 6.50 18.11 1.77
C ARG A 4 5.43 19.20 1.73
N ARG A 5 4.24 18.89 2.24
CA ARG A 5 3.10 19.81 2.33
C ARG A 5 2.42 19.67 3.69
N GLU A 6 2.37 20.77 4.41
CA GLU A 6 1.62 20.86 5.67
C GLU A 6 0.13 21.05 5.34
N LEU A 7 -0.71 20.21 5.90
CA LEU A 7 -2.16 20.24 5.72
C LEU A 7 -2.83 20.44 7.08
N PRO A 8 -3.04 21.69 7.51
CA PRO A 8 -3.65 21.97 8.81
C PRO A 8 -5.10 21.47 8.89
N ASP A 9 -5.79 21.47 7.74
CA ASP A 9 -7.18 21.02 7.62
C ASP A 9 -7.26 19.74 6.82
N GLY A 10 -7.99 18.74 7.37
CA GLY A 10 -8.17 17.44 6.71
C GLY A 10 -8.99 17.48 5.42
N ASP A 11 -9.33 18.65 4.85
CA ASP A 11 -10.24 18.79 3.69
C ASP A 11 -9.55 18.92 2.33
N ALA A 12 -8.24 18.73 2.28
CA ALA A 12 -7.51 18.78 1.01
C ALA A 12 -7.95 17.66 0.04
N PRO A 13 -8.18 17.97 -1.24
CA PRO A 13 -8.59 16.97 -2.25
C PRO A 13 -7.63 15.80 -2.38
N GLU A 14 -6.34 16.02 -2.13
CA GLU A 14 -5.29 15.01 -2.16
C GLU A 14 -5.48 13.92 -1.10
N LEU A 15 -6.28 14.19 -0.06
CA LEU A 15 -6.59 13.25 1.02
C LEU A 15 -7.81 12.37 0.74
N ILE A 16 -8.53 12.58 -0.37
CA ILE A 16 -9.69 11.77 -0.75
C ILE A 16 -9.39 10.27 -0.73
N PRO A 17 -8.27 9.77 -1.30
CA PRO A 17 -7.96 8.35 -1.25
C PRO A 17 -7.83 7.78 0.16
N TYR A 18 -7.33 8.56 1.09
CA TYR A 18 -7.20 8.15 2.50
C TYR A 18 -8.55 8.14 3.22
N ARG A 19 -9.48 9.03 2.87
CA ARG A 19 -10.83 9.08 3.42
C ARG A 19 -11.68 7.88 3.00
N THR A 20 -11.46 7.42 1.79
CA THR A 20 -12.25 6.32 1.20
C THR A 20 -11.53 4.97 1.28
N MET A 21 -10.50 4.85 2.13
CA MET A 21 -9.68 3.63 2.22
C MET A 21 -10.47 2.36 2.56
N LYS A 22 -11.63 2.46 3.21
CA LYS A 22 -12.54 1.33 3.43
C LYS A 22 -13.29 0.89 2.16
N ALA A 23 -13.36 1.75 1.16
CA ALA A 23 -13.99 1.45 -0.13
C ALA A 23 -12.96 0.90 -1.12
N GLN A 24 -12.33 -0.24 -0.79
CA GLN A 24 -11.25 -0.85 -1.56
C GLN A 24 -11.54 -0.95 -3.06
N HIS A 25 -12.76 -1.30 -3.46
CA HIS A 25 -13.13 -1.40 -4.87
C HIS A 25 -12.95 -0.09 -5.64
N SER A 26 -13.23 1.06 -5.02
CA SER A 26 -13.06 2.37 -5.65
C SER A 26 -11.58 2.69 -5.87
N HIS A 27 -10.72 2.30 -4.94
CA HIS A 27 -9.27 2.52 -5.02
C HIS A 27 -8.62 1.65 -6.09
N LEU A 28 -9.00 0.38 -6.14
CA LEU A 28 -8.48 -0.56 -7.14
C LEU A 28 -8.89 -0.13 -8.57
N GLY A 29 -10.13 0.37 -8.75
CA GLY A 29 -10.56 0.99 -9.99
C GLY A 29 -9.74 2.22 -10.39
N GLY A 30 -9.22 2.96 -9.41
CA GLY A 30 -8.28 4.07 -9.59
C GLY A 30 -6.80 3.65 -9.69
N GLY A 31 -6.50 2.35 -9.66
CA GLY A 31 -5.13 1.83 -9.74
C GLY A 31 -4.27 2.18 -8.53
N VAL A 32 -4.87 2.34 -7.34
CA VAL A 32 -4.16 2.67 -6.11
C VAL A 32 -4.61 1.79 -4.94
N PHE A 33 -3.77 1.70 -3.91
CA PHE A 33 -4.10 1.06 -2.63
C PHE A 33 -3.56 1.89 -1.48
N VAL A 34 -4.15 1.74 -0.30
CA VAL A 34 -3.69 2.40 0.93
C VAL A 34 -2.97 1.39 1.82
N ALA A 35 -1.74 1.72 2.18
CA ALA A 35 -0.94 1.01 3.18
C ALA A 35 -1.09 1.72 4.52
N GLU A 36 -1.44 0.98 5.58
CA GLU A 36 -1.62 1.51 6.93
C GLU A 36 -0.59 0.93 7.88
N GLY A 37 -0.02 1.81 8.69
CA GLY A 37 0.87 1.47 9.78
C GLY A 37 2.35 1.48 9.41
N ASP A 38 3.15 1.72 10.44
CA ASP A 38 4.59 1.97 10.34
C ASP A 38 5.33 0.90 9.52
N LYS A 39 5.19 -0.37 9.89
CA LYS A 39 5.88 -1.48 9.23
C LYS A 39 5.50 -1.63 7.75
N VAL A 40 4.22 -1.42 7.42
CA VAL A 40 3.71 -1.60 6.07
C VAL A 40 4.15 -0.43 5.19
N VAL A 41 4.06 0.80 5.69
CA VAL A 41 4.51 2.00 4.98
C VAL A 41 6.02 1.95 4.72
N HIS A 42 6.82 1.57 5.72
CA HIS A 42 8.26 1.42 5.54
C HIS A 42 8.60 0.35 4.49
N ARG A 43 7.90 -0.79 4.49
CA ARG A 43 8.07 -1.82 3.45
C ARG A 43 7.67 -1.32 2.06
N LEU A 44 6.62 -0.52 1.95
CA LEU A 44 6.21 0.08 0.69
C LEU A 44 7.28 1.06 0.18
N ILE A 45 7.86 1.89 1.07
CA ILE A 45 8.96 2.79 0.73
C ILE A 45 10.16 2.01 0.17
N ASP A 46 10.52 0.88 0.77
CA ASP A 46 11.66 0.05 0.36
C ASP A 46 11.37 -0.87 -0.83
N SER A 47 10.10 -1.04 -1.20
CA SER A 47 9.69 -1.93 -2.28
C SER A 47 9.94 -1.32 -3.67
N ARG A 48 9.68 -2.12 -4.72
CA ARG A 48 9.65 -1.63 -6.12
C ARG A 48 8.28 -1.10 -6.55
N LEU A 49 7.27 -1.18 -5.67
CA LEU A 49 5.93 -0.68 -5.98
C LEU A 49 5.93 0.83 -6.13
N GLY A 50 5.06 1.35 -6.98
CA GLY A 50 4.87 2.78 -7.12
C GLY A 50 4.38 3.38 -5.80
N LEU A 51 5.01 4.44 -5.33
CA LEU A 51 4.59 5.23 -4.17
C LEU A 51 4.15 6.60 -4.66
N ARG A 52 2.92 6.99 -4.33
CA ARG A 52 2.37 8.30 -4.73
C ARG A 52 2.50 9.31 -3.61
N SER A 53 2.08 8.97 -2.42
CA SER A 53 2.15 9.87 -1.27
C SER A 53 2.26 9.12 0.05
N VAL A 54 2.70 9.83 1.08
CA VAL A 54 2.68 9.40 2.48
C VAL A 54 1.94 10.46 3.27
N LEU A 55 1.12 10.06 4.22
CA LEU A 55 0.40 10.92 5.15
C LEU A 55 0.83 10.58 6.58
N ALA A 56 1.30 11.57 7.32
CA ALA A 56 1.90 11.38 8.63
C ALA A 56 1.63 12.54 9.59
N PRO A 57 1.69 12.30 10.91
CA PRO A 57 1.72 13.38 11.89
C PRO A 57 3.09 14.11 11.88
N PRO A 58 3.15 15.35 12.42
CA PRO A 58 4.38 16.14 12.42
C PRO A 58 5.58 15.42 13.07
N ALA A 59 5.34 14.63 14.13
CA ALA A 59 6.40 13.92 14.84
C ALA A 59 7.16 12.90 13.97
N GLU A 60 6.51 12.34 12.95
CA GLU A 60 7.09 11.32 12.07
C GLU A 60 7.63 11.91 10.75
N ALA A 61 7.28 13.16 10.44
CA ALA A 61 7.49 13.76 9.13
C ALA A 61 8.98 13.81 8.74
N ASP A 62 9.84 14.26 9.63
CA ASP A 62 11.28 14.44 9.33
C ASP A 62 11.98 13.09 9.07
N GLY A 63 11.65 12.07 9.87
CA GLY A 63 12.17 10.72 9.69
C GLY A 63 11.72 10.08 8.37
N LEU A 64 10.44 10.27 8.04
CA LEU A 64 9.86 9.76 6.78
C LEU A 64 10.44 10.49 5.57
N GLU A 65 10.61 11.81 5.64
CA GLU A 65 11.22 12.58 4.56
C GLU A 65 12.67 12.12 4.29
N ALA A 66 13.46 11.96 5.35
CA ALA A 66 14.83 11.46 5.25
C ALA A 66 14.86 10.06 4.62
N ARG A 67 13.97 9.15 5.06
CA ARG A 67 13.87 7.80 4.52
C ARG A 67 13.45 7.77 3.05
N LEU A 68 12.46 8.56 2.67
CA LEU A 68 12.00 8.68 1.28
C LEU A 68 13.13 9.14 0.36
N ARG A 69 13.91 10.14 0.82
CA ARG A 69 15.08 10.64 0.09
C ARG A 69 16.19 9.58 -0.03
N ALA A 70 16.51 8.90 1.06
CA ALA A 70 17.52 7.83 1.09
C ALA A 70 17.14 6.66 0.16
N ALA A 71 15.85 6.32 0.09
CA ALA A 71 15.32 5.30 -0.81
C ALA A 71 15.16 5.79 -2.28
N GLY A 72 15.53 7.03 -2.59
CA GLY A 72 15.41 7.59 -3.94
C GLY A 72 13.97 7.74 -4.44
N ARG A 73 13.00 7.84 -3.50
CA ARG A 73 11.57 7.87 -3.87
C ARG A 73 11.14 9.24 -4.36
N THR A 74 10.19 9.24 -5.30
CA THR A 74 9.44 10.44 -5.68
C THR A 74 8.03 10.27 -5.14
N ALA A 75 7.64 11.11 -4.17
CA ALA A 75 6.33 11.06 -3.52
C ALA A 75 6.01 12.38 -2.83
N ASP A 76 4.74 12.66 -2.62
CA ASP A 76 4.29 13.73 -1.77
C ASP A 76 4.25 13.26 -0.31
N LEU A 77 4.77 14.09 0.60
CA LEU A 77 4.65 13.87 2.05
C LEU A 77 3.66 14.89 2.61
N PHE A 78 2.47 14.43 2.92
CA PHE A 78 1.43 15.21 3.58
C PHE A 78 1.61 15.12 5.08
N VAL A 79 1.62 16.26 5.74
CA VAL A 79 1.78 16.36 7.19
C VAL A 79 0.52 16.99 7.77
N ALA A 80 -0.17 16.25 8.63
CA ALA A 80 -1.39 16.74 9.29
C ALA A 80 -1.38 16.37 10.78
N PRO A 81 -1.94 17.21 11.67
CA PRO A 81 -2.11 16.87 13.07
C PRO A 81 -2.92 15.58 13.23
N ARG A 82 -2.65 14.82 14.30
CA ARG A 82 -3.31 13.52 14.53
C ARG A 82 -4.85 13.61 14.51
N ALA A 83 -5.41 14.66 15.09
CA ALA A 83 -6.85 14.93 15.04
C ALA A 83 -7.36 15.11 13.59
N GLY A 84 -6.56 15.73 12.72
CA GLY A 84 -6.86 15.87 11.30
C GLY A 84 -6.82 14.51 10.57
N LEU A 85 -5.86 13.65 10.92
CA LEU A 85 -5.75 12.30 10.36
C LEU A 85 -6.98 11.44 10.70
N GLU A 86 -7.44 11.47 11.95
CA GLU A 86 -8.64 10.77 12.39
C GLU A 86 -9.90 11.31 11.71
N GLY A 87 -9.96 12.63 11.49
CA GLY A 87 -11.02 13.28 10.71
C GLY A 87 -11.02 12.82 9.24
N VAL A 88 -9.84 12.61 8.65
CA VAL A 88 -9.68 12.13 7.28
C VAL A 88 -10.14 10.68 7.14
N THR A 89 -9.75 9.79 8.03
CA THR A 89 -10.05 8.36 7.91
C THR A 89 -11.39 7.96 8.48
N GLY A 90 -11.98 8.79 9.36
CA GLY A 90 -13.24 8.51 10.05
C GLY A 90 -13.13 7.43 11.13
N PHE A 91 -11.91 7.07 11.53
CA PHE A 91 -11.65 6.11 12.63
C PHE A 91 -10.29 6.41 13.26
N PRO A 92 -10.07 5.96 14.52
CA PRO A 92 -8.78 6.12 15.18
C PRO A 92 -7.66 5.41 14.39
N ILE A 93 -6.64 6.15 14.00
CA ILE A 93 -5.45 5.59 13.36
C ILE A 93 -4.50 5.12 14.44
N TYR A 94 -4.46 3.82 14.70
CA TYR A 94 -3.64 3.26 15.77
C TYR A 94 -2.14 3.45 15.55
N GLN A 95 -1.65 3.49 14.32
CA GLN A 95 -0.23 3.52 13.99
C GLN A 95 0.23 4.78 13.23
N GLY A 96 -0.62 5.80 13.15
CA GLY A 96 -0.23 7.18 12.82
C GLY A 96 0.22 7.50 11.40
N ILE A 97 0.66 6.55 10.58
CA ILE A 97 1.13 6.80 9.21
C ILE A 97 0.40 5.97 8.18
N LEU A 98 0.14 6.59 7.03
CA LEU A 98 -0.51 5.99 5.87
C LEU A 98 0.31 6.26 4.61
N ALA A 99 0.20 5.40 3.62
CA ALA A 99 0.78 5.67 2.30
C ALA A 99 -0.15 5.23 1.18
N LEU A 100 -0.12 5.94 0.07
CA LEU A 100 -0.84 5.63 -1.16
C LEU A 100 0.14 5.00 -2.15
N GLY A 101 -0.06 3.71 -2.42
CA GLY A 101 0.69 2.95 -3.39
C GLY A 101 -0.04 2.86 -4.74
N ALA A 102 0.70 2.66 -5.81
CA ALA A 102 0.13 2.32 -7.11
C ALA A 102 -0.01 0.79 -7.23
N VAL A 103 -1.21 0.32 -7.61
CA VAL A 103 -1.40 -1.08 -7.97
C VAL A 103 -0.56 -1.37 -9.20
N PRO A 104 0.34 -2.36 -9.16
CA PRO A 104 1.10 -2.72 -10.35
C PRO A 104 0.14 -3.17 -11.46
N GLY A 105 0.49 -2.81 -12.69
CA GLY A 105 -0.24 -3.32 -13.84
C GLY A 105 -0.22 -4.85 -13.87
N PRO A 106 -1.06 -5.48 -14.70
CA PRO A 106 -1.05 -6.91 -14.85
C PRO A 106 0.38 -7.34 -15.21
N GLY A 107 1.00 -8.05 -14.29
CA GLY A 107 2.34 -8.59 -14.51
C GLY A 107 2.32 -9.58 -15.66
N ALA A 108 3.43 -9.73 -16.34
CA ALA A 108 3.64 -10.78 -17.34
C ALA A 108 3.66 -12.15 -16.63
N GLY A 109 2.52 -12.57 -16.08
CA GLY A 109 2.37 -13.86 -15.37
C GLY A 109 2.80 -15.06 -16.22
N GLY A 110 2.81 -14.88 -17.55
CA GLY A 110 3.36 -15.86 -18.49
C GLY A 110 4.84 -16.12 -18.28
N ASP A 111 5.62 -15.11 -17.92
CA ASP A 111 7.07 -15.25 -17.73
C ASP A 111 7.41 -16.16 -16.54
N LEU A 112 6.56 -16.23 -15.51
CA LEU A 112 6.71 -17.14 -14.37
C LEU A 112 6.49 -18.61 -14.77
N LEU A 113 5.67 -18.86 -15.78
CA LEU A 113 5.34 -20.20 -16.27
C LEU A 113 6.28 -20.66 -17.38
N LEU A 114 6.97 -19.75 -18.05
CA LEU A 114 7.84 -20.02 -19.20
C LEU A 114 9.33 -19.99 -18.84
N GLY A 115 9.69 -19.71 -17.58
CA GLY A 115 11.09 -19.75 -17.11
C GLY A 115 11.69 -21.16 -17.12
N PRO A 116 13.02 -21.28 -17.29
CA PRO A 116 13.68 -22.57 -17.22
C PRO A 116 13.70 -23.07 -15.77
N GLY A 117 13.08 -24.21 -15.52
CA GLY A 117 13.10 -24.88 -14.21
C GLY A 117 11.74 -25.01 -13.53
N PRO A 118 11.68 -25.74 -12.41
CA PRO A 118 10.44 -25.94 -11.68
C PRO A 118 9.98 -24.63 -11.01
N ALA A 119 8.70 -24.29 -11.17
CA ALA A 119 8.07 -23.15 -10.51
C ALA A 119 7.08 -23.65 -9.45
N LEU A 120 7.19 -23.11 -8.23
CA LEU A 120 6.20 -23.29 -7.17
C LEU A 120 5.22 -22.12 -7.23
N LEU A 121 3.96 -22.40 -7.51
CA LEU A 121 2.88 -21.42 -7.54
C LEU A 121 1.87 -21.72 -6.46
N THR A 122 1.30 -20.70 -5.88
CA THR A 122 0.17 -20.78 -4.96
C THR A 122 -1.08 -20.30 -5.68
N ALA A 123 -2.14 -21.10 -5.66
CA ALA A 123 -3.44 -20.70 -6.21
C ALA A 123 -4.44 -20.51 -5.07
N MET A 124 -5.27 -19.46 -5.16
CA MET A 124 -6.39 -19.23 -4.26
C MET A 124 -7.63 -18.86 -5.06
N ASP A 125 -8.76 -19.42 -4.67
CA ASP A 125 -10.06 -19.14 -5.26
C ASP A 125 -11.14 -19.01 -4.20
N GLY A 126 -12.04 -18.04 -4.37
CA GLY A 126 -13.12 -17.77 -3.42
C GLY A 126 -12.67 -17.27 -2.04
N LEU A 127 -11.45 -16.79 -1.90
CA LEU A 127 -10.92 -16.29 -0.63
C LEU A 127 -11.31 -14.82 -0.44
N THR A 128 -12.47 -14.57 0.18
CA THR A 128 -13.08 -13.24 0.27
C THR A 128 -12.51 -12.34 1.37
N SER A 129 -11.79 -12.91 2.35
CA SER A 129 -11.16 -12.14 3.42
C SER A 129 -9.77 -11.66 3.01
N GLY A 130 -9.53 -10.33 3.03
CA GLY A 130 -8.21 -9.75 2.79
C GLY A 130 -7.14 -10.20 3.78
N GLU A 131 -7.51 -10.45 5.06
CA GLU A 131 -6.60 -10.99 6.07
C GLU A 131 -6.12 -12.40 5.70
N ASN A 132 -7.03 -13.25 5.22
CA ASN A 132 -6.71 -14.60 4.77
C ASN A 132 -5.84 -14.56 3.51
N VAL A 133 -6.16 -13.69 2.54
CA VAL A 133 -5.31 -13.45 1.37
C VAL A 133 -3.90 -13.06 1.79
N GLY A 134 -3.78 -12.10 2.71
CA GLY A 134 -2.48 -11.69 3.25
C GLY A 134 -1.74 -12.83 3.96
N ALA A 135 -2.45 -13.70 4.68
CA ALA A 135 -1.85 -14.87 5.33
C ALA A 135 -1.31 -15.88 4.29
N VAL A 136 -2.10 -16.16 3.24
CA VAL A 136 -1.66 -17.03 2.14
C VAL A 136 -0.42 -16.47 1.45
N ILE A 137 -0.39 -15.16 1.13
CA ILE A 137 0.76 -14.51 0.49
C ILE A 137 2.01 -14.62 1.37
N ARG A 138 1.89 -14.34 2.68
CA ARG A 138 3.04 -14.45 3.61
C ARG A 138 3.58 -15.88 3.68
N ASN A 139 2.71 -16.87 3.78
CA ASN A 139 3.12 -18.28 3.83
C ASN A 139 3.73 -18.74 2.50
N ALA A 140 3.10 -18.42 1.38
CA ALA A 140 3.63 -18.71 0.06
C ALA A 140 5.04 -18.15 -0.15
N SER A 141 5.24 -16.89 0.24
CA SER A 141 6.57 -16.26 0.20
C SER A 141 7.59 -16.95 1.11
N ALA A 142 7.19 -17.34 2.32
CA ALA A 142 8.06 -18.05 3.26
C ALA A 142 8.48 -19.43 2.75
N PHE A 143 7.63 -20.11 1.99
CA PHE A 143 7.93 -21.40 1.35
C PHE A 143 8.58 -21.25 -0.03
N GLY A 144 8.95 -20.04 -0.45
CA GLY A 144 9.66 -19.81 -1.70
C GLY A 144 8.78 -19.92 -2.95
N ALA A 145 7.47 -19.66 -2.83
CA ALA A 145 6.61 -19.61 -4.01
C ALA A 145 7.04 -18.46 -4.93
N HIS A 146 7.08 -18.75 -6.22
CA HIS A 146 7.49 -17.82 -7.28
C HIS A 146 6.37 -16.88 -7.69
N GLY A 147 5.13 -17.28 -7.48
CA GLY A 147 3.96 -16.48 -7.84
C GLY A 147 2.68 -16.94 -7.16
N LEU A 148 1.65 -16.11 -7.31
CA LEU A 148 0.33 -16.35 -6.80
C LEU A 148 -0.70 -16.15 -7.91
N ILE A 149 -1.62 -17.10 -8.00
CA ILE A 149 -2.78 -17.05 -8.90
C ILE A 149 -4.02 -16.81 -8.03
N SER A 150 -4.77 -15.78 -8.33
CA SER A 150 -6.00 -15.45 -7.61
C SER A 150 -7.21 -15.59 -8.54
N GLY A 151 -8.22 -16.33 -8.09
CA GLY A 151 -9.50 -16.40 -8.78
C GLY A 151 -10.27 -15.06 -8.67
N PRO A 152 -11.22 -14.82 -9.60
CA PRO A 152 -11.92 -13.54 -9.70
C PRO A 152 -12.84 -13.23 -8.52
N THR A 153 -13.19 -14.24 -7.73
CA THR A 153 -14.05 -14.11 -6.55
C THR A 153 -13.26 -13.92 -5.25
N SER A 154 -11.94 -13.95 -5.32
CA SER A 154 -11.08 -13.69 -4.17
C SER A 154 -10.89 -12.19 -3.92
N ALA A 155 -10.66 -11.82 -2.64
CA ALA A 155 -10.28 -10.47 -2.30
C ALA A 155 -8.97 -10.07 -3.00
N HIS A 156 -8.87 -8.80 -3.36
CA HIS A 156 -7.67 -8.29 -4.04
C HIS A 156 -6.45 -8.30 -3.09
N PRO A 157 -5.26 -8.60 -3.58
CA PRO A 157 -4.05 -8.69 -2.75
C PRO A 157 -3.46 -7.32 -2.33
N TYR A 158 -4.03 -6.22 -2.82
CA TYR A 158 -3.63 -4.84 -2.50
C TYR A 158 -4.71 -4.07 -1.79
#